data_33aeb659397f2f749aef013e1ce7aa3a
#
_entry.id   33aeb659397f2f749aef013e1ce7aa3a
#
_cell.length_a   1.000
_cell.length_b   1.000
_cell.length_c   1.000
_cell.angle_alpha   90.00
_cell.angle_beta   90.00
_cell.angle_gamma   90.00
#
_symmetry.space_group_name_H-M   'P 1'
#
loop_
_entity.id
_entity.type
_entity.pdbx_description
1 polymer ?
#
loop_
_entity_poly.entity_id
_entity_poly.type
_entity_poly.pdbx_seq_one_letter_code
_entity_poly.pdbx_strand_id
1 'polypeptide(L)'
;MIDTPVQRHSVVTAGLLVTLWTFLITFGSSVILVFTTWILAGDRTTSITDAFKVVIWGYLAMQGVPIVINSTVLSLPFLGFLLLTLLSLYRSSRWAIRSALHEEMNRPTLISLLVVSVASVSYCGVIALLRLFVDSQNINWLEVMIKPTVMVVSMSIFAVGTVGGTWSLIFDDLDDMIKRIIKLIFRFTLVTLTVGFLIVAIAIGLNYENMLLVQSSLLGGIVAVIAVVISGIGWLPNFVLWSWAWITSSTVALGQGSSISLNSVTISQLPAWPWFGLIPTALPSWTKFLIAIPILLGVLMALATRNNKISIWIVSSFFVSLGVSATLSLLGFLSSGSLGSNLLLNFGVSPKEIFQRNMTWFLIGQVLIIGVVFAWRKNRQVKQQPQEMSETEE
;
A
#
# COMPACT_ATOMS: atom_id res chain seq x y z
N MET A 1 -24.73 -1.42 25.40
CA MET A 1 -23.27 -1.24 25.44
C MET A 1 -22.95 -0.71 26.81
N ILE A 2 -22.23 -1.46 27.65
CA ILE A 2 -21.82 -1.01 28.99
C ILE A 2 -20.73 0.03 28.74
N ASP A 3 -21.01 1.29 29.01
CA ASP A 3 -20.02 2.37 29.03
C ASP A 3 -19.02 2.09 30.16
N THR A 4 -17.98 1.36 29.86
CA THR A 4 -16.84 1.31 30.76
C THR A 4 -16.23 2.71 30.82
N PRO A 5 -16.07 3.29 32.03
CA PRO A 5 -15.51 4.62 32.18
C PRO A 5 -14.14 4.66 31.53
N VAL A 6 -13.97 5.51 30.52
CA VAL A 6 -12.68 5.68 29.84
C VAL A 6 -11.69 6.20 30.87
N GLN A 7 -10.67 5.39 31.17
CA GLN A 7 -9.62 5.75 32.11
C GLN A 7 -8.93 7.03 31.61
N ARG A 8 -8.91 8.09 32.41
CA ARG A 8 -8.34 9.39 32.05
C ARG A 8 -6.82 9.32 32.11
N HIS A 9 -6.15 9.67 31.04
CA HIS A 9 -4.70 9.69 30.95
C HIS A 9 -4.19 11.11 30.67
N SER A 10 -2.99 11.41 31.20
CA SER A 10 -2.29 12.62 30.78
C SER A 10 -1.89 12.52 29.29
N VAL A 11 -1.68 13.65 28.63
CA VAL A 11 -1.24 13.72 27.23
C VAL A 11 0.02 12.89 26.99
N VAL A 12 0.99 12.98 27.91
CA VAL A 12 2.25 12.24 27.81
C VAL A 12 2.01 10.74 27.96
N THR A 13 1.23 10.33 28.98
CA THR A 13 0.89 8.92 29.17
C THR A 13 0.13 8.36 27.97
N ALA A 14 -0.83 9.13 27.44
CA ALA A 14 -1.60 8.72 26.26
C ALA A 14 -0.69 8.50 25.04
N GLY A 15 0.23 9.42 24.75
CA GLY A 15 1.19 9.29 23.66
C GLY A 15 2.15 8.11 23.82
N LEU A 16 2.67 7.88 25.02
CA LEU A 16 3.52 6.71 25.33
C LEU A 16 2.75 5.39 25.16
N LEU A 17 1.48 5.35 25.54
CA LEU A 17 0.64 4.16 25.37
C LEU A 17 0.37 3.82 23.91
N VAL A 18 0.29 4.82 23.01
CA VAL A 18 0.25 4.53 21.55
C VAL A 18 1.45 3.72 21.12
N THR A 19 2.64 4.16 21.52
CA THR A 19 3.89 3.46 21.20
C THR A 19 3.94 2.07 21.82
N LEU A 20 3.61 1.98 23.11
CA LEU A 20 3.64 0.71 23.84
C LEU A 20 2.69 -0.33 23.21
N TRP A 21 1.43 0.02 22.98
CA TRP A 21 0.46 -0.91 22.38
C TRP A 21 0.83 -1.30 20.96
N THR A 22 1.27 -0.35 20.14
CA THR A 22 1.72 -0.66 18.77
C THR A 22 2.94 -1.57 18.80
N PHE A 23 3.91 -1.28 19.66
CA PHE A 23 5.10 -2.12 19.85
C PHE A 23 4.73 -3.52 20.31
N LEU A 24 3.91 -3.66 21.35
CA LEU A 24 3.50 -4.97 21.86
C LEU A 24 2.82 -5.83 20.79
N ILE A 25 1.94 -5.25 19.99
CA ILE A 25 1.23 -5.98 18.94
C ILE A 25 2.19 -6.38 17.82
N THR A 26 2.99 -5.45 17.31
CA THR A 26 3.82 -5.69 16.11
C THR A 26 5.11 -6.43 16.45
N PHE A 27 5.80 -6.07 17.52
CA PHE A 27 6.98 -6.77 17.99
C PHE A 27 6.61 -8.15 18.56
N GLY A 28 5.53 -8.22 19.33
CA GLY A 28 5.00 -9.49 19.84
C GLY A 28 4.63 -10.47 18.73
N SER A 29 4.03 -10.01 17.65
CA SER A 29 3.76 -10.86 16.48
C SER A 29 5.05 -11.36 15.81
N SER A 30 6.10 -10.53 15.75
CA SER A 30 7.42 -10.95 15.26
C SER A 30 8.08 -11.97 16.16
N VAL A 31 7.98 -11.80 17.49
CA VAL A 31 8.48 -12.78 18.48
C VAL A 31 7.79 -14.12 18.27
N ILE A 32 6.46 -14.14 18.26
CA ILE A 32 5.68 -15.37 18.07
C ILE A 32 6.08 -16.07 16.78
N LEU A 33 6.18 -15.34 15.68
CA LEU A 33 6.53 -15.90 14.37
C LEU A 33 7.92 -16.52 14.38
N VAL A 34 8.94 -15.77 14.82
CA VAL A 34 10.34 -16.23 14.79
C VAL A 34 10.57 -17.37 15.76
N PHE A 35 10.08 -17.26 17.00
CA PHE A 35 10.29 -18.34 17.99
C PHE A 35 9.50 -19.60 17.64
N THR A 36 8.28 -19.48 17.12
CA THR A 36 7.53 -20.65 16.66
C THR A 36 8.28 -21.36 15.54
N THR A 37 8.78 -20.64 14.53
CA THR A 37 9.56 -21.25 13.44
C THR A 37 10.87 -21.83 13.94
N TRP A 38 11.58 -21.17 14.85
CA TRP A 38 12.83 -21.64 15.43
C TRP A 38 12.65 -22.94 16.26
N ILE A 39 11.62 -22.98 17.12
CA ILE A 39 11.32 -24.19 17.94
C ILE A 39 10.93 -25.36 17.03
N LEU A 40 10.06 -25.11 16.06
CA LEU A 40 9.60 -26.15 15.13
C LEU A 40 10.70 -26.64 14.19
N ALA A 41 11.66 -25.79 13.82
CA ALA A 41 12.80 -26.20 13.01
C ALA A 41 13.73 -27.18 13.73
N GLY A 42 13.68 -27.24 15.08
CA GLY A 42 14.50 -28.15 15.88
C GLY A 42 16.00 -27.88 15.76
N ASP A 43 16.39 -26.72 15.24
CA ASP A 43 17.78 -26.35 15.09
C ASP A 43 18.42 -26.05 16.46
N ARG A 44 19.31 -26.92 16.86
CA ARG A 44 20.07 -26.79 18.14
C ARG A 44 21.37 -25.98 17.96
N THR A 45 21.73 -25.61 16.73
CA THR A 45 22.97 -24.87 16.44
C THR A 45 22.79 -23.38 16.62
N THR A 46 21.56 -22.87 16.42
CA THR A 46 21.20 -21.46 16.57
C THR A 46 20.92 -21.13 18.03
N SER A 47 21.62 -20.16 18.59
CA SER A 47 21.40 -19.72 19.96
C SER A 47 20.08 -18.91 20.10
N ILE A 48 19.54 -18.90 21.33
CA ILE A 48 18.37 -18.08 21.65
C ILE A 48 18.63 -16.58 21.39
N THR A 49 19.88 -16.15 21.58
CA THR A 49 20.31 -14.77 21.31
C THR A 49 20.24 -14.43 19.82
N ASP A 50 20.60 -15.37 18.95
CA ASP A 50 20.53 -15.17 17.51
C ASP A 50 19.07 -15.17 17.04
N ALA A 51 18.22 -16.03 17.60
CA ALA A 51 16.79 -15.98 17.36
C ALA A 51 16.19 -14.60 17.73
N PHE A 52 16.64 -14.02 18.86
CA PHE A 52 16.21 -12.69 19.29
C PHE A 52 16.70 -11.56 18.34
N LYS A 53 17.93 -11.67 17.80
CA LYS A 53 18.41 -10.76 16.76
C LYS A 53 17.53 -10.82 15.51
N VAL A 54 17.14 -12.04 15.09
CA VAL A 54 16.23 -12.23 13.95
C VAL A 54 14.86 -11.58 14.20
N VAL A 55 14.33 -11.63 15.44
CA VAL A 55 13.11 -10.90 15.82
C VAL A 55 13.27 -9.41 15.60
N ILE A 56 14.37 -8.81 16.10
CA ILE A 56 14.63 -7.38 15.96
C ILE A 56 14.76 -7.01 14.48
N TRP A 57 15.51 -7.78 13.71
CA TRP A 57 15.64 -7.58 12.27
C TRP A 57 14.29 -7.66 11.54
N GLY A 58 13.51 -8.69 11.82
CA GLY A 58 12.19 -8.86 11.25
C GLY A 58 11.26 -7.70 11.58
N TYR A 59 11.23 -7.27 12.83
CA TYR A 59 10.44 -6.12 13.26
C TYR A 59 10.85 -4.83 12.54
N LEU A 60 12.15 -4.52 12.47
CA LEU A 60 12.65 -3.32 11.78
C LEU A 60 12.34 -3.38 10.27
N ALA A 61 12.50 -4.54 9.64
CA ALA A 61 12.14 -4.75 8.24
C ALA A 61 10.65 -4.50 7.99
N MET A 62 9.77 -4.96 8.92
CA MET A 62 8.32 -4.69 8.85
C MET A 62 7.99 -3.18 8.90
N GLN A 63 8.84 -2.38 9.55
CA GLN A 63 8.73 -0.93 9.57
C GLN A 63 9.33 -0.25 8.32
N GLY A 64 9.85 -1.05 7.40
CA GLY A 64 10.55 -0.54 6.21
C GLY A 64 11.90 0.11 6.52
N VAL A 65 12.46 -0.18 7.69
CA VAL A 65 13.80 0.28 8.08
C VAL A 65 14.85 -0.55 7.35
N PRO A 66 15.79 0.03 6.64
CA PRO A 66 16.87 -0.71 5.98
C PRO A 66 17.79 -1.35 7.04
N ILE A 67 18.06 -2.64 6.84
CA ILE A 67 18.93 -3.42 7.71
C ILE A 67 20.08 -3.98 6.89
N VAL A 68 21.29 -3.93 7.42
CA VAL A 68 22.45 -4.56 6.79
C VAL A 68 22.89 -5.75 7.62
N ILE A 69 22.90 -6.92 7.04
CA ILE A 69 23.35 -8.18 7.66
C ILE A 69 24.46 -8.74 6.77
N ASN A 70 25.69 -8.81 7.27
CA ASN A 70 26.82 -9.36 6.51
C ASN A 70 26.94 -8.74 5.09
N SER A 71 26.92 -7.40 4.99
CA SER A 71 26.90 -6.66 3.71
C SER A 71 25.65 -6.83 2.83
N THR A 72 24.64 -7.52 3.31
CA THR A 72 23.36 -7.73 2.62
C THR A 72 22.34 -6.71 3.10
N VAL A 73 21.73 -5.94 2.18
CA VAL A 73 20.75 -4.91 2.51
C VAL A 73 19.33 -5.47 2.40
N LEU A 74 18.60 -5.45 3.51
CA LEU A 74 17.17 -5.76 3.57
C LEU A 74 16.40 -4.47 3.81
N SER A 75 15.64 -4.01 2.83
CA SER A 75 14.84 -2.78 2.94
C SER A 75 13.46 -2.88 2.28
N LEU A 76 13.14 -4.04 1.71
CA LEU A 76 11.84 -4.29 1.11
C LEU A 76 10.81 -4.59 2.20
N PRO A 77 9.82 -3.71 2.41
CA PRO A 77 8.81 -3.96 3.42
C PRO A 77 7.77 -4.99 2.92
N PHE A 78 7.39 -5.88 3.82
CA PHE A 78 6.23 -6.75 3.62
C PHE A 78 4.98 -5.93 3.92
N LEU A 79 4.28 -5.48 2.90
CA LEU A 79 3.14 -4.56 3.06
C LEU A 79 2.02 -5.12 3.93
N GLY A 80 1.84 -6.45 3.99
CA GLY A 80 0.87 -7.08 4.90
C GLY A 80 1.19 -6.83 6.36
N PHE A 81 2.45 -6.96 6.75
CA PHE A 81 2.89 -6.64 8.11
C PHE A 81 2.95 -5.13 8.36
N LEU A 82 3.27 -4.34 7.34
CA LEU A 82 3.17 -2.89 7.40
C LEU A 82 1.73 -2.45 7.68
N LEU A 83 0.74 -3.06 7.02
CA LEU A 83 -0.68 -2.81 7.29
C LEU A 83 -1.08 -3.14 8.73
N LEU A 84 -0.52 -4.21 9.31
CA LEU A 84 -0.72 -4.52 10.73
C LEU A 84 -0.21 -3.38 11.63
N THR A 85 0.97 -2.84 11.33
CA THR A 85 1.54 -1.70 12.05
C THR A 85 0.68 -0.45 11.90
N LEU A 86 0.28 -0.11 10.67
CA LEU A 86 -0.58 1.05 10.41
C LEU A 86 -1.92 0.95 11.13
N LEU A 87 -2.55 -0.24 11.12
CA LEU A 87 -3.81 -0.47 11.81
C LEU A 87 -3.65 -0.39 13.33
N SER A 88 -2.54 -0.91 13.88
CA SER A 88 -2.22 -0.82 15.30
C SER A 88 -1.99 0.63 15.73
N LEU A 89 -1.22 1.40 14.95
CA LEU A 89 -1.00 2.83 15.17
C LEU A 89 -2.30 3.61 15.13
N TYR A 90 -3.15 3.36 14.14
CA TYR A 90 -4.45 4.03 14.03
C TYR A 90 -5.35 3.74 15.23
N ARG A 91 -5.50 2.47 15.60
CA ARG A 91 -6.38 2.06 16.72
C ARG A 91 -5.88 2.57 18.06
N SER A 92 -4.58 2.42 18.33
CA SER A 92 -3.98 2.90 19.59
C SER A 92 -4.01 4.43 19.69
N SER A 93 -3.72 5.17 18.59
CA SER A 93 -3.84 6.62 18.56
C SER A 93 -5.28 7.09 18.81
N ARG A 94 -6.25 6.45 18.14
CA ARG A 94 -7.67 6.76 18.34
C ARG A 94 -8.12 6.56 19.77
N TRP A 95 -7.71 5.47 20.39
CA TRP A 95 -7.99 5.19 21.81
C TRP A 95 -7.30 6.20 22.73
N ALA A 96 -6.01 6.47 22.52
CA ALA A 96 -5.22 7.38 23.34
C ALA A 96 -5.77 8.82 23.30
N ILE A 97 -6.13 9.32 22.11
CA ILE A 97 -6.72 10.64 21.94
C ILE A 97 -8.03 10.74 22.71
N ARG A 98 -8.92 9.74 22.62
CA ARG A 98 -10.16 9.70 23.38
C ARG A 98 -9.93 9.70 24.88
N SER A 99 -8.91 9.01 25.37
CA SER A 99 -8.58 8.95 26.81
C SER A 99 -7.95 10.25 27.35
N ALA A 100 -7.32 11.04 26.48
CA ALA A 100 -6.71 12.32 26.83
C ALA A 100 -7.69 13.50 26.74
N LEU A 101 -8.76 13.38 25.93
CA LEU A 101 -9.78 14.43 25.80
C LEU A 101 -10.74 14.40 27.00
N HIS A 102 -10.84 15.51 27.72
CA HIS A 102 -11.80 15.72 28.78
C HIS A 102 -12.90 16.66 28.28
N GLU A 103 -14.16 16.46 28.71
CA GLU A 103 -15.32 17.24 28.27
C GLU A 103 -15.20 18.74 28.50
N GLU A 104 -14.35 19.19 29.46
CA GLU A 104 -14.19 20.58 29.84
C GLU A 104 -13.00 21.31 29.19
N MET A 105 -12.31 20.68 28.20
CA MET A 105 -11.09 21.28 27.64
C MET A 105 -11.37 22.22 26.46
N ASN A 106 -11.00 23.48 26.60
CA ASN A 106 -11.15 24.52 25.56
C ASN A 106 -10.32 24.34 24.28
N ARG A 107 -9.47 23.33 24.19
CA ARG A 107 -8.55 23.13 23.03
C ARG A 107 -8.34 21.65 22.65
N PRO A 108 -9.38 20.95 22.18
CA PRO A 108 -9.27 19.50 21.87
C PRO A 108 -8.26 19.20 20.77
N THR A 109 -8.12 20.09 19.79
CA THR A 109 -7.15 19.91 18.68
C THR A 109 -5.70 19.98 19.16
N LEU A 110 -5.38 20.93 20.04
CA LEU A 110 -4.03 21.08 20.62
C LEU A 110 -3.63 19.84 21.41
N ILE A 111 -4.53 19.33 22.24
CA ILE A 111 -4.29 18.12 23.04
C ILE A 111 -4.04 16.92 22.13
N SER A 112 -4.87 16.75 21.12
CA SER A 112 -4.72 15.68 20.15
C SER A 112 -3.37 15.76 19.42
N LEU A 113 -2.94 16.96 19.02
CA LEU A 113 -1.64 17.18 18.39
C LEU A 113 -0.47 16.90 19.34
N LEU A 114 -0.60 17.24 20.62
CA LEU A 114 0.42 16.91 21.62
C LEU A 114 0.52 15.40 21.83
N VAL A 115 -0.60 14.66 21.90
CA VAL A 115 -0.58 13.19 21.94
C VAL A 115 0.13 12.61 20.71
N VAL A 116 -0.16 13.14 19.51
CA VAL A 116 0.52 12.73 18.26
C VAL A 116 2.03 13.00 18.33
N SER A 117 2.44 14.16 18.83
CA SER A 117 3.85 14.52 18.95
C SER A 117 4.60 13.59 19.89
N VAL A 118 4.03 13.31 21.08
CA VAL A 118 4.63 12.38 22.04
C VAL A 118 4.69 10.97 21.46
N ALA A 119 3.62 10.51 20.82
CA ALA A 119 3.59 9.19 20.16
C ALA A 119 4.66 9.10 19.06
N SER A 120 4.83 10.14 18.25
CA SER A 120 5.82 10.15 17.16
C SER A 120 7.25 10.10 17.69
N VAL A 121 7.57 10.93 18.68
CA VAL A 121 8.89 10.97 19.29
C VAL A 121 9.22 9.63 19.99
N SER A 122 8.30 9.10 20.77
CA SER A 122 8.51 7.84 21.50
C SER A 122 8.60 6.64 20.55
N TYR A 123 7.77 6.58 19.50
CA TYR A 123 7.82 5.52 18.50
C TYR A 123 9.14 5.52 17.72
N CYS A 124 9.56 6.68 17.24
CA CYS A 124 10.86 6.83 16.57
C CYS A 124 12.03 6.54 17.53
N GLY A 125 11.89 6.89 18.81
CA GLY A 125 12.86 6.55 19.85
C GLY A 125 13.03 5.03 20.02
N VAL A 126 11.92 4.28 20.05
CA VAL A 126 11.96 2.80 20.10
C VAL A 126 12.66 2.23 18.88
N ILE A 127 12.34 2.72 17.67
CA ILE A 127 12.99 2.27 16.43
C ILE A 127 14.50 2.56 16.49
N ALA A 128 14.89 3.76 16.93
CA ALA A 128 16.30 4.14 17.09
C ALA A 128 17.02 3.24 18.08
N LEU A 129 16.43 2.97 19.24
CA LEU A 129 16.99 2.07 20.24
C LEU A 129 17.19 0.66 19.70
N LEU A 130 16.16 0.08 19.08
CA LEU A 130 16.27 -1.25 18.47
C LEU A 130 17.34 -1.30 17.38
N ARG A 131 17.49 -0.19 16.65
CA ARG A 131 18.49 -0.08 15.60
C ARG A 131 19.91 -0.14 16.13
N LEU A 132 20.16 0.33 17.37
CA LEU A 132 21.46 0.22 18.03
C LEU A 132 21.86 -1.22 18.36
N PHE A 133 20.91 -2.13 18.50
CA PHE A 133 21.18 -3.57 18.71
C PHE A 133 21.49 -4.34 17.42
N VAL A 134 21.35 -3.67 16.27
CA VAL A 134 21.65 -4.26 14.97
C VAL A 134 23.01 -3.73 14.51
N ASP A 135 24.03 -4.60 14.48
CA ASP A 135 25.35 -4.26 13.96
C ASP A 135 25.25 -3.83 12.48
N SER A 136 25.29 -2.53 12.25
CA SER A 136 25.26 -1.97 10.92
C SER A 136 26.15 -0.75 10.88
N GLN A 137 27.31 -0.96 10.34
CA GLN A 137 28.19 0.13 9.93
C GLN A 137 27.58 0.79 8.69
N ASN A 138 27.61 2.13 8.64
CA ASN A 138 27.23 2.95 7.47
C ASN A 138 25.75 3.08 7.11
N ILE A 139 24.82 3.17 8.09
CA ILE A 139 23.44 3.54 7.77
C ILE A 139 23.20 5.02 8.01
N ASN A 140 22.61 5.65 6.99
CA ASN A 140 22.10 6.99 7.10
C ASN A 140 20.85 7.01 8.03
N TRP A 141 20.98 7.62 9.21
CA TRP A 141 19.90 7.76 10.19
C TRP A 141 18.64 8.41 9.61
N LEU A 142 18.79 9.28 8.63
CA LEU A 142 17.68 9.91 7.96
C LEU A 142 16.80 8.85 7.24
N GLU A 143 17.41 7.93 6.51
CA GLU A 143 16.69 6.86 5.82
C GLU A 143 15.98 5.91 6.78
N VAL A 144 16.61 5.63 7.94
CA VAL A 144 16.04 4.78 9.00
C VAL A 144 14.78 5.43 9.59
N MET A 145 14.78 6.75 9.77
CA MET A 145 13.69 7.46 10.49
C MET A 145 12.55 7.92 9.59
N ILE A 146 12.77 8.15 8.30
CA ILE A 146 11.73 8.71 7.42
C ILE A 146 10.46 7.84 7.41
N LYS A 147 10.60 6.55 7.09
CA LYS A 147 9.42 5.67 6.94
C LYS A 147 8.63 5.52 8.25
N PRO A 148 9.24 5.16 9.40
CA PRO A 148 8.52 5.09 10.67
C PRO A 148 7.87 6.41 11.07
N THR A 149 8.56 7.54 10.87
CA THR A 149 8.00 8.87 11.19
C THR A 149 6.77 9.16 10.35
N VAL A 150 6.86 8.98 9.03
CA VAL A 150 5.71 9.19 8.14
C VAL A 150 4.54 8.29 8.53
N MET A 151 4.81 7.04 8.89
CA MET A 151 3.77 6.09 9.31
C MET A 151 3.05 6.54 10.59
N VAL A 152 3.81 6.82 11.66
CA VAL A 152 3.20 7.19 12.95
C VAL A 152 2.48 8.54 12.85
N VAL A 153 3.07 9.53 12.20
CA VAL A 153 2.45 10.85 12.03
C VAL A 153 1.17 10.76 11.20
N SER A 154 1.21 10.09 10.04
CA SER A 154 0.03 9.99 9.17
C SER A 154 -1.12 9.25 9.83
N MET A 155 -0.86 8.11 10.49
CA MET A 155 -1.90 7.34 11.17
C MET A 155 -2.46 8.05 12.40
N SER A 156 -1.62 8.74 13.15
CA SER A 156 -2.06 9.51 14.32
C SER A 156 -2.86 10.74 13.91
N ILE A 157 -2.47 11.48 12.88
CA ILE A 157 -3.28 12.59 12.33
C ILE A 157 -4.62 12.09 11.81
N PHE A 158 -4.64 10.95 11.11
CA PHE A 158 -5.88 10.35 10.66
C PHE A 158 -6.79 9.98 11.84
N ALA A 159 -6.22 9.47 12.94
CA ALA A 159 -6.95 9.17 14.17
C ALA A 159 -7.51 10.44 14.82
N VAL A 160 -6.77 11.57 14.85
CA VAL A 160 -7.24 12.88 15.35
C VAL A 160 -8.51 13.28 14.62
N GLY A 161 -8.49 13.25 13.29
CA GLY A 161 -9.64 13.65 12.49
C GLY A 161 -10.89 12.78 12.73
N THR A 162 -10.69 11.48 13.01
CA THR A 162 -11.82 10.56 13.28
C THR A 162 -12.38 10.66 14.70
N VAL A 163 -11.57 11.00 15.69
CA VAL A 163 -12.01 11.13 17.09
C VAL A 163 -12.68 12.47 17.36
N GLY A 164 -12.05 13.55 16.91
CA GLY A 164 -12.54 14.91 17.14
C GLY A 164 -13.67 15.35 16.20
N GLY A 165 -14.10 14.48 15.28
CA GLY A 165 -15.05 14.88 14.23
C GLY A 165 -14.48 15.91 13.24
N THR A 166 -13.18 16.21 13.31
CA THR A 166 -12.54 17.22 12.46
C THR A 166 -12.65 16.87 10.98
N TRP A 167 -12.61 15.57 10.66
CA TRP A 167 -12.84 15.14 9.26
C TRP A 167 -14.26 15.46 8.80
N SER A 168 -15.29 15.25 9.64
CA SER A 168 -16.66 15.61 9.26
C SER A 168 -16.79 17.12 9.04
N LEU A 169 -16.23 17.95 9.91
CA LEU A 169 -16.21 19.41 9.74
C LEU A 169 -15.51 19.82 8.46
N ILE A 170 -14.28 19.30 8.20
CA ILE A 170 -13.56 19.60 6.97
C ILE A 170 -14.33 19.07 5.73
N PHE A 171 -14.90 17.87 5.82
CA PHE A 171 -15.65 17.30 4.70
C PHE A 171 -16.99 18.00 4.48
N ASP A 172 -17.66 18.49 5.53
CA ASP A 172 -18.92 19.19 5.42
C ASP A 172 -18.77 20.57 4.76
N ASP A 173 -17.64 21.23 4.97
CA ASP A 173 -17.31 22.52 4.35
C ASP A 173 -16.80 22.41 2.90
N LEU A 174 -16.40 21.20 2.45
CA LEU A 174 -15.94 21.02 1.09
C LEU A 174 -17.10 21.10 0.07
N ASP A 175 -16.79 21.61 -1.11
CA ASP A 175 -17.70 21.55 -2.26
C ASP A 175 -18.08 20.09 -2.59
N ASP A 176 -19.35 19.87 -2.95
CA ASP A 176 -19.87 18.52 -3.25
C ASP A 176 -19.12 17.83 -4.39
N MET A 177 -18.58 18.61 -5.33
CA MET A 177 -17.74 18.08 -6.41
C MET A 177 -16.45 17.49 -5.84
N ILE A 178 -15.80 18.20 -4.91
CA ILE A 178 -14.56 17.73 -4.27
C ILE A 178 -14.82 16.48 -3.45
N LYS A 179 -15.90 16.46 -2.64
CA LYS A 179 -16.34 15.27 -1.89
C LYS A 179 -16.52 14.06 -2.81
N ARG A 180 -17.15 14.28 -3.96
CA ARG A 180 -17.38 13.24 -4.97
C ARG A 180 -16.07 12.74 -5.56
N ILE A 181 -15.14 13.64 -5.91
CA ILE A 181 -13.81 13.29 -6.43
C ILE A 181 -13.05 12.42 -5.43
N ILE A 182 -12.98 12.83 -4.15
CA ILE A 182 -12.30 12.07 -3.09
C ILE A 182 -12.89 10.66 -2.94
N LYS A 183 -14.23 10.54 -2.89
CA LYS A 183 -14.91 9.24 -2.83
C LYS A 183 -14.59 8.36 -4.04
N LEU A 184 -14.51 8.96 -5.23
CA LEU A 184 -14.18 8.23 -6.45
C LEU A 184 -12.71 7.80 -6.48
N ILE A 185 -11.77 8.64 -6.03
CA ILE A 185 -10.36 8.26 -5.87
C ILE A 185 -10.25 7.00 -5.00
N PHE A 186 -10.88 7.00 -3.82
CA PHE A 186 -10.86 5.85 -2.93
C PHE A 186 -11.47 4.60 -3.59
N ARG A 187 -12.66 4.73 -4.20
CA ARG A 187 -13.34 3.61 -4.87
C ARG A 187 -12.52 3.02 -6.01
N PHE A 188 -11.97 3.87 -6.90
CA PHE A 188 -11.18 3.39 -8.02
C PHE A 188 -9.82 2.83 -7.60
N THR A 189 -9.22 3.35 -6.53
CA THR A 189 -8.04 2.72 -5.92
C THR A 189 -8.37 1.31 -5.42
N LEU A 190 -9.50 1.12 -4.74
CA LEU A 190 -9.93 -0.22 -4.32
C LEU A 190 -10.20 -1.14 -5.52
N VAL A 191 -10.85 -0.64 -6.57
CA VAL A 191 -11.08 -1.43 -7.80
C VAL A 191 -9.77 -1.86 -8.43
N THR A 192 -8.77 -0.97 -8.53
CA THR A 192 -7.46 -1.31 -9.08
C THR A 192 -6.75 -2.37 -8.25
N LEU A 193 -6.78 -2.27 -6.92
CA LEU A 193 -6.24 -3.27 -6.02
C LEU A 193 -6.99 -4.61 -6.13
N THR A 194 -8.31 -4.58 -6.28
CA THR A 194 -9.12 -5.79 -6.50
C THR A 194 -8.74 -6.48 -7.81
N VAL A 195 -8.52 -5.73 -8.89
CA VAL A 195 -8.05 -6.30 -10.15
C VAL A 195 -6.66 -6.93 -9.98
N GLY A 196 -5.74 -6.26 -9.31
CA GLY A 196 -4.42 -6.81 -8.98
C GLY A 196 -4.53 -8.11 -8.17
N PHE A 197 -5.41 -8.14 -7.17
CA PHE A 197 -5.67 -9.35 -6.38
C PHE A 197 -6.22 -10.51 -7.22
N LEU A 198 -7.16 -10.24 -8.13
CA LEU A 198 -7.69 -11.26 -9.04
C LEU A 198 -6.60 -11.85 -9.94
N ILE A 199 -5.68 -11.02 -10.42
CA ILE A 199 -4.54 -11.49 -11.21
C ILE A 199 -3.64 -12.40 -10.39
N VAL A 200 -3.34 -12.04 -9.14
CA VAL A 200 -2.56 -12.90 -8.23
C VAL A 200 -3.29 -14.22 -7.99
N ALA A 201 -4.61 -14.19 -7.74
CA ALA A 201 -5.41 -15.40 -7.52
C ALA A 201 -5.39 -16.33 -8.76
N ILE A 202 -5.51 -15.75 -9.96
CA ILE A 202 -5.40 -16.51 -11.22
C ILE A 202 -3.98 -17.07 -11.38
N ALA A 203 -2.94 -16.27 -11.08
CA ALA A 203 -1.56 -16.73 -11.17
C ALA A 203 -1.27 -17.90 -10.21
N ILE A 204 -1.82 -17.86 -8.98
CA ILE A 204 -1.75 -18.97 -8.03
C ILE A 204 -2.41 -20.21 -8.62
N GLY A 205 -3.65 -20.10 -9.15
CA GLY A 205 -4.37 -21.21 -9.75
C GLY A 205 -3.65 -21.84 -10.94
N LEU A 206 -2.97 -21.03 -11.77
CA LEU A 206 -2.27 -21.51 -12.97
C LEU A 206 -0.87 -22.07 -12.68
N ASN A 207 -0.21 -21.60 -11.62
CA ASN A 207 1.20 -21.92 -11.34
C ASN A 207 1.41 -22.60 -9.98
N TYR A 208 0.36 -23.16 -9.35
CA TYR A 208 0.48 -23.79 -8.04
C TYR A 208 1.46 -24.96 -8.02
N GLU A 209 1.56 -25.71 -9.12
CA GLU A 209 2.51 -26.82 -9.25
C GLU A 209 3.97 -26.34 -9.17
N ASN A 210 4.29 -25.23 -9.83
CA ASN A 210 5.62 -24.62 -9.73
C ASN A 210 5.92 -24.14 -8.31
N MET A 211 4.91 -23.60 -7.59
CA MET A 211 5.07 -23.25 -6.18
C MET A 211 5.36 -24.49 -5.33
N LEU A 212 4.66 -25.61 -5.56
CA LEU A 212 4.88 -26.86 -4.84
C LEU A 212 6.25 -27.45 -5.14
N LEU A 213 6.72 -27.38 -6.39
CA LEU A 213 8.07 -27.80 -6.77
C LEU A 213 9.15 -27.04 -6.02
N VAL A 214 9.04 -25.71 -5.96
CA VAL A 214 9.96 -24.90 -5.14
C VAL A 214 9.81 -25.21 -3.66
N GLN A 215 8.58 -25.40 -3.16
CA GLN A 215 8.33 -25.78 -1.77
C GLN A 215 8.97 -27.11 -1.39
N SER A 216 8.90 -28.09 -2.27
CA SER A 216 9.47 -29.43 -2.02
C SER A 216 11.01 -29.43 -2.00
N SER A 217 11.65 -28.42 -2.62
CA SER A 217 13.10 -28.23 -2.55
C SER A 217 13.57 -27.63 -1.21
N LEU A 218 12.65 -27.09 -0.41
CA LEU A 218 12.96 -26.53 0.90
C LEU A 218 12.98 -27.64 1.96
N LEU A 219 14.12 -27.82 2.59
CA LEU A 219 14.28 -28.74 3.71
C LEU A 219 13.63 -28.12 4.96
N GLY A 220 12.58 -28.72 5.51
CA GLY A 220 11.94 -28.17 6.72
C GLY A 220 10.53 -28.67 7.02
N GLY A 221 10.01 -29.62 6.23
CA GLY A 221 8.71 -30.25 6.50
C GLY A 221 7.56 -29.24 6.73
N ILE A 222 6.75 -29.49 7.76
CA ILE A 222 5.59 -28.65 8.11
C ILE A 222 5.98 -27.21 8.46
N VAL A 223 7.18 -26.99 9.01
CA VAL A 223 7.69 -25.66 9.39
C VAL A 223 7.90 -24.78 8.17
N ALA A 224 8.50 -25.35 7.11
CA ALA A 224 8.67 -24.63 5.86
C ALA A 224 7.32 -24.24 5.25
N VAL A 225 6.32 -25.11 5.30
CA VAL A 225 4.95 -24.81 4.84
C VAL A 225 4.35 -23.63 5.61
N ILE A 226 4.42 -23.68 6.93
CA ILE A 226 3.90 -22.59 7.80
C ILE A 226 4.62 -21.27 7.48
N ALA A 227 5.96 -21.27 7.39
CA ALA A 227 6.75 -20.09 7.07
C ALA A 227 6.40 -19.49 5.70
N VAL A 228 6.20 -20.34 4.69
CA VAL A 228 5.78 -19.93 3.35
C VAL A 228 4.38 -19.30 3.35
N VAL A 229 3.42 -19.91 4.07
CA VAL A 229 2.06 -19.35 4.17
C VAL A 229 2.08 -17.98 4.85
N ILE A 230 2.76 -17.86 6.00
CA ILE A 230 2.82 -16.58 6.73
C ILE A 230 3.57 -15.51 5.95
N SER A 231 4.71 -15.86 5.35
CA SER A 231 5.42 -14.92 4.48
C SER A 231 4.57 -14.50 3.29
N GLY A 232 3.80 -15.43 2.71
CA GLY A 232 2.87 -15.15 1.63
C GLY A 232 1.80 -14.13 2.02
N ILE A 233 1.20 -14.25 3.20
CA ILE A 233 0.24 -13.28 3.72
C ILE A 233 0.90 -11.89 3.82
N GLY A 234 2.16 -11.85 4.32
CA GLY A 234 2.92 -10.60 4.39
C GLY A 234 3.20 -9.97 3.02
N TRP A 235 3.45 -10.79 2.01
CA TRP A 235 3.79 -10.34 0.65
C TRP A 235 2.58 -10.13 -0.27
N LEU A 236 1.43 -10.66 0.06
CA LEU A 236 0.24 -10.60 -0.79
C LEU A 236 -0.07 -9.18 -1.28
N PRO A 237 -0.07 -8.13 -0.44
CA PRO A 237 -0.31 -6.77 -0.94
C PRO A 237 0.78 -6.26 -1.88
N ASN A 238 2.05 -6.68 -1.72
CA ASN A 238 3.12 -6.37 -2.67
C ASN A 238 2.81 -7.00 -4.04
N PHE A 239 2.47 -8.28 -4.08
CA PHE A 239 2.11 -8.98 -5.32
C PHE A 239 0.88 -8.36 -5.99
N VAL A 240 -0.13 -7.93 -5.22
CA VAL A 240 -1.30 -7.24 -5.74
C VAL A 240 -0.90 -5.95 -6.47
N LEU A 241 -0.04 -5.13 -5.87
CA LEU A 241 0.47 -3.92 -6.50
C LEU A 241 1.35 -4.19 -7.71
N TRP A 242 2.22 -5.20 -7.63
CA TRP A 242 3.11 -5.58 -8.74
C TRP A 242 2.32 -6.15 -9.91
N SER A 243 1.28 -6.94 -9.65
CA SER A 243 0.38 -7.45 -10.69
C SER A 243 -0.40 -6.33 -11.37
N TRP A 244 -0.87 -5.33 -10.61
CA TRP A 244 -1.47 -4.15 -11.20
C TRP A 244 -0.47 -3.36 -12.04
N ALA A 245 0.75 -3.12 -11.54
CA ALA A 245 1.81 -2.45 -12.27
C ALA A 245 2.14 -3.20 -13.57
N TRP A 246 2.21 -4.52 -13.52
CA TRP A 246 2.46 -5.37 -14.67
C TRP A 246 1.43 -5.15 -15.80
N ILE A 247 0.12 -5.16 -15.52
CA ILE A 247 -0.91 -4.94 -16.56
C ILE A 247 -0.94 -3.51 -17.10
N THR A 248 -0.39 -2.54 -16.37
CA THR A 248 -0.20 -1.16 -16.87
C THR A 248 1.07 -1.00 -17.70
N SER A 249 1.80 -2.08 -17.99
CA SER A 249 3.12 -2.10 -18.63
C SER A 249 4.19 -1.34 -17.85
N SER A 250 4.03 -1.19 -16.53
CA SER A 250 5.11 -0.76 -15.66
C SER A 250 6.06 -1.92 -15.43
N THR A 251 7.35 -1.64 -15.36
CA THR A 251 8.35 -2.64 -15.07
C THR A 251 8.34 -3.02 -13.60
N VAL A 252 8.16 -4.30 -13.31
CA VAL A 252 8.35 -4.87 -11.97
C VAL A 252 9.74 -5.45 -11.90
N ALA A 253 10.61 -4.85 -11.11
CA ALA A 253 11.95 -5.36 -10.85
C ALA A 253 11.89 -6.50 -9.83
N LEU A 254 12.60 -7.58 -10.09
CA LEU A 254 12.69 -8.79 -9.26
C LEU A 254 14.13 -9.07 -8.86
N GLY A 255 14.88 -8.01 -8.58
CA GLY A 255 16.31 -8.05 -8.35
C GLY A 255 17.10 -7.55 -9.56
N GLN A 256 18.43 -7.53 -9.43
CA GLN A 256 19.30 -7.07 -10.50
C GLN A 256 19.30 -8.04 -11.67
N GLY A 257 19.00 -7.56 -12.86
CA GLY A 257 18.93 -8.37 -14.09
C GLY A 257 17.65 -9.18 -14.23
N SER A 258 16.69 -9.06 -13.29
CA SER A 258 15.37 -9.70 -13.38
C SER A 258 14.27 -8.65 -13.41
N SER A 259 13.41 -8.72 -14.41
CA SER A 259 12.27 -7.82 -14.52
C SER A 259 11.13 -8.46 -15.31
N ILE A 260 9.93 -8.04 -15.04
CA ILE A 260 8.73 -8.46 -15.74
C ILE A 260 7.90 -7.24 -16.13
N SER A 261 7.47 -7.19 -17.38
CA SER A 261 6.50 -6.23 -17.92
C SER A 261 5.54 -6.96 -18.85
N LEU A 262 4.50 -6.30 -19.37
CA LEU A 262 3.60 -6.92 -20.37
C LEU A 262 4.30 -7.32 -21.68
N ASN A 263 5.44 -6.71 -21.97
CA ASN A 263 6.14 -6.89 -23.25
C ASN A 263 7.36 -7.81 -23.14
N SER A 264 7.89 -7.98 -21.93
CA SER A 264 9.13 -8.73 -21.73
C SER A 264 9.19 -9.37 -20.34
N VAL A 265 9.79 -10.55 -20.30
CA VAL A 265 10.17 -11.23 -19.06
C VAL A 265 11.66 -11.53 -19.18
N THR A 266 12.41 -11.00 -18.23
CA THR A 266 13.84 -11.33 -18.08
C THR A 266 14.02 -11.85 -16.68
N ILE A 267 14.41 -13.10 -16.52
CA ILE A 267 14.63 -13.73 -15.23
C ILE A 267 16.09 -14.17 -15.18
N SER A 268 16.80 -13.66 -14.20
CA SER A 268 18.11 -14.10 -13.75
C SER A 268 17.94 -15.13 -12.63
N GLN A 269 18.80 -15.13 -11.63
CA GLN A 269 18.65 -15.98 -10.45
C GLN A 269 17.70 -15.35 -9.46
N LEU A 270 16.59 -16.04 -9.17
CA LEU A 270 15.66 -15.68 -8.09
C LEU A 270 15.91 -16.58 -6.88
N PRO A 271 15.66 -16.08 -5.65
CA PRO A 271 15.67 -16.93 -4.47
C PRO A 271 14.70 -18.11 -4.63
N ALA A 272 15.06 -19.27 -4.10
CA ALA A 272 14.17 -20.43 -4.05
C ALA A 272 13.06 -20.19 -3.02
N TRP A 273 12.15 -19.27 -3.32
CA TRP A 273 11.01 -18.95 -2.51
C TRP A 273 9.71 -19.25 -3.28
N PRO A 274 8.82 -20.09 -2.75
CA PRO A 274 7.69 -20.66 -3.47
C PRO A 274 6.81 -19.64 -4.18
N TRP A 275 6.64 -18.45 -3.60
CA TRP A 275 5.85 -17.38 -4.20
C TRP A 275 6.46 -16.81 -5.50
N PHE A 276 7.75 -16.96 -5.72
CA PHE A 276 8.37 -16.62 -7.01
C PHE A 276 8.06 -17.66 -8.11
N GLY A 277 7.57 -18.84 -7.75
CA GLY A 277 7.01 -19.80 -8.71
C GLY A 277 5.75 -19.30 -9.42
N LEU A 278 5.12 -18.22 -8.94
CA LEU A 278 4.01 -17.55 -9.62
C LEU A 278 4.45 -16.74 -10.85
N ILE A 279 5.74 -16.41 -10.95
CA ILE A 279 6.26 -15.56 -12.02
C ILE A 279 6.36 -16.39 -13.31
N PRO A 280 5.66 -15.99 -14.38
CA PRO A 280 5.71 -16.72 -15.62
C PRO A 280 7.09 -16.58 -16.27
N THR A 281 7.65 -17.67 -16.78
CA THR A 281 8.91 -17.69 -17.53
C THR A 281 8.74 -17.19 -18.96
N ALA A 282 7.52 -17.27 -19.49
CA ALA A 282 7.13 -16.77 -20.80
C ALA A 282 5.73 -16.18 -20.75
N LEU A 283 5.51 -15.12 -21.52
CA LEU A 283 4.20 -14.46 -21.59
C LEU A 283 3.46 -14.93 -22.86
N PRO A 284 2.24 -15.51 -22.72
CA PRO A 284 1.36 -15.74 -23.86
C PRO A 284 1.05 -14.42 -24.59
N SER A 285 0.92 -14.48 -25.91
CA SER A 285 0.70 -13.29 -26.75
C SER A 285 -0.58 -12.51 -26.38
N TRP A 286 -1.59 -13.19 -25.83
CA TRP A 286 -2.85 -12.57 -25.42
C TRP A 286 -2.71 -11.65 -24.20
N THR A 287 -1.66 -11.79 -23.38
CA THR A 287 -1.46 -10.95 -22.18
C THR A 287 -1.36 -9.46 -22.52
N LYS A 288 -0.92 -9.12 -23.74
CA LYS A 288 -0.87 -7.72 -24.22
C LYS A 288 -2.24 -7.05 -24.22
N PHE A 289 -3.34 -7.82 -24.39
CA PHE A 289 -4.69 -7.27 -24.34
C PHE A 289 -5.14 -6.88 -22.95
N LEU A 290 -4.45 -7.30 -21.88
CA LEU A 290 -4.73 -6.88 -20.50
C LEU A 290 -4.62 -5.37 -20.32
N ILE A 291 -3.89 -4.68 -21.19
CA ILE A 291 -3.81 -3.20 -21.19
C ILE A 291 -5.17 -2.54 -21.43
N ALA A 292 -6.14 -3.26 -21.97
CA ALA A 292 -7.51 -2.78 -22.09
C ALA A 292 -8.17 -2.52 -20.71
N ILE A 293 -7.73 -3.22 -19.66
CA ILE A 293 -8.30 -3.08 -18.30
C ILE A 293 -8.07 -1.67 -17.74
N PRO A 294 -6.85 -1.13 -17.67
CA PRO A 294 -6.65 0.24 -17.21
C PRO A 294 -7.30 1.29 -18.13
N ILE A 295 -7.37 1.07 -19.44
CA ILE A 295 -8.11 1.95 -20.36
C ILE A 295 -9.60 1.94 -20.01
N LEU A 296 -10.21 0.76 -19.81
CA LEU A 296 -11.60 0.63 -19.41
C LEU A 296 -11.88 1.32 -18.05
N LEU A 297 -10.96 1.21 -17.10
CA LEU A 297 -11.08 1.95 -15.84
C LEU A 297 -11.07 3.46 -16.07
N GLY A 298 -10.25 3.97 -17.00
CA GLY A 298 -10.30 5.37 -17.42
C GLY A 298 -11.66 5.78 -17.98
N VAL A 299 -12.28 4.93 -18.81
CA VAL A 299 -13.66 5.12 -19.30
C VAL A 299 -14.65 5.18 -18.13
N LEU A 300 -14.57 4.23 -17.20
CA LEU A 300 -15.45 4.17 -16.02
C LEU A 300 -15.27 5.38 -15.09
N MET A 301 -14.04 5.87 -14.89
CA MET A 301 -13.76 7.10 -14.14
C MET A 301 -14.45 8.31 -14.80
N ALA A 302 -14.35 8.46 -16.12
CA ALA A 302 -15.02 9.53 -16.84
C ALA A 302 -16.55 9.40 -16.73
N LEU A 303 -17.11 8.22 -16.90
CA LEU A 303 -18.56 8.01 -16.74
C LEU A 303 -19.05 8.30 -15.32
N ALA A 304 -18.28 7.91 -14.30
CA ALA A 304 -18.58 8.17 -12.89
C ALA A 304 -18.57 9.68 -12.54
N THR A 305 -17.77 10.48 -13.26
CA THR A 305 -17.65 11.93 -13.07
C THR A 305 -18.53 12.72 -14.04
N ARG A 306 -19.33 12.06 -14.88
CA ARG A 306 -20.13 12.71 -15.95
C ARG A 306 -20.91 13.90 -15.42
N ASN A 307 -20.81 15.01 -16.15
CA ASN A 307 -21.48 16.28 -15.90
C ASN A 307 -22.06 16.87 -17.20
N ASN A 308 -23.07 17.72 -17.07
CA ASN A 308 -23.65 18.41 -18.22
C ASN A 308 -22.68 19.43 -18.83
N LYS A 309 -21.91 20.13 -17.98
CA LYS A 309 -20.85 21.05 -18.41
C LYS A 309 -19.58 20.22 -18.69
N ILE A 310 -19.15 20.22 -19.96
CA ILE A 310 -18.05 19.39 -20.42
C ILE A 310 -16.71 19.77 -19.74
N SER A 311 -16.50 21.04 -19.44
CA SER A 311 -15.31 21.51 -18.71
C SER A 311 -15.22 20.91 -17.31
N ILE A 312 -16.32 20.91 -16.56
CA ILE A 312 -16.40 20.32 -15.22
C ILE A 312 -16.18 18.80 -15.31
N TRP A 313 -16.75 18.16 -16.32
CA TRP A 313 -16.57 16.73 -16.55
C TRP A 313 -15.11 16.35 -16.78
N ILE A 314 -14.42 17.06 -17.71
CA ILE A 314 -13.00 16.85 -18.02
C ILE A 314 -12.14 17.05 -16.75
N VAL A 315 -12.33 18.19 -16.05
CA VAL A 315 -11.57 18.52 -14.85
C VAL A 315 -11.78 17.48 -13.75
N SER A 316 -13.03 17.09 -13.47
CA SER A 316 -13.32 16.10 -12.43
C SER A 316 -12.72 14.72 -12.75
N SER A 317 -12.82 14.27 -14.01
CA SER A 317 -12.26 12.99 -14.41
C SER A 317 -10.73 12.99 -14.36
N PHE A 318 -10.09 14.09 -14.76
CA PHE A 318 -8.65 14.27 -14.64
C PHE A 318 -8.18 14.17 -13.19
N PHE A 319 -8.83 14.90 -12.25
CA PHE A 319 -8.46 14.86 -10.84
C PHE A 319 -8.66 13.47 -10.20
N VAL A 320 -9.68 12.71 -10.60
CA VAL A 320 -9.84 11.32 -10.16
C VAL A 320 -8.67 10.48 -10.64
N SER A 321 -8.27 10.55 -11.92
CA SER A 321 -7.11 9.79 -12.43
C SER A 321 -5.82 10.20 -11.76
N LEU A 322 -5.61 11.51 -11.56
CA LEU A 322 -4.45 12.04 -10.85
C LEU A 322 -4.35 11.48 -9.44
N GLY A 323 -5.46 11.52 -8.69
CA GLY A 323 -5.52 11.03 -7.32
C GLY A 323 -5.28 9.52 -7.21
N VAL A 324 -5.91 8.71 -8.09
CA VAL A 324 -5.68 7.26 -8.13
C VAL A 324 -4.24 6.96 -8.49
N SER A 325 -3.68 7.61 -9.53
CA SER A 325 -2.29 7.39 -9.95
C SER A 325 -1.28 7.79 -8.88
N ALA A 326 -1.52 8.90 -8.17
CA ALA A 326 -0.68 9.35 -7.07
C ALA A 326 -0.73 8.36 -5.89
N THR A 327 -1.93 7.85 -5.54
CA THR A 327 -2.10 6.86 -4.47
C THR A 327 -1.37 5.56 -4.82
N LEU A 328 -1.52 5.05 -6.05
CA LEU A 328 -0.82 3.83 -6.49
C LEU A 328 0.70 4.04 -6.57
N SER A 329 1.16 5.23 -6.94
CA SER A 329 2.58 5.58 -6.92
C SER A 329 3.16 5.57 -5.50
N LEU A 330 2.43 6.12 -4.52
CA LEU A 330 2.81 6.09 -3.11
C LEU A 330 2.87 4.64 -2.57
N LEU A 331 1.87 3.82 -2.89
CA LEU A 331 1.87 2.40 -2.53
C LEU A 331 3.02 1.66 -3.22
N GLY A 332 3.33 1.99 -4.49
CA GLY A 332 4.48 1.48 -5.23
C GLY A 332 5.81 1.81 -4.53
N PHE A 333 5.98 3.05 -4.06
CA PHE A 333 7.14 3.45 -3.25
C PHE A 333 7.27 2.61 -1.97
N LEU A 334 6.15 2.39 -1.27
CA LEU A 334 6.13 1.57 -0.06
C LEU A 334 6.38 0.09 -0.34
N SER A 335 6.07 -0.40 -1.55
CA SER A 335 6.25 -1.81 -1.95
C SER A 335 7.61 -2.11 -2.59
N SER A 336 8.54 -1.17 -2.58
CA SER A 336 9.84 -1.28 -3.25
C SER A 336 10.99 -1.23 -2.26
N GLY A 337 12.06 -1.95 -2.57
CA GLY A 337 13.24 -2.02 -1.73
C GLY A 337 14.24 -3.09 -2.18
N SER A 338 15.03 -3.62 -1.25
CA SER A 338 16.05 -4.64 -1.49
C SER A 338 15.81 -5.84 -0.57
N LEU A 339 15.99 -7.04 -1.08
CA LEU A 339 15.98 -8.31 -0.33
C LEU A 339 17.40 -8.81 -0.01
N GLY A 340 18.40 -8.10 -0.46
CA GLY A 340 19.76 -8.55 -0.30
C GLY A 340 20.78 -7.69 -1.05
N SER A 341 21.97 -8.21 -1.21
CA SER A 341 23.05 -7.63 -2.02
C SER A 341 23.09 -8.21 -3.43
N ASN A 342 23.80 -7.59 -4.32
CA ASN A 342 24.02 -8.04 -5.71
C ASN A 342 22.69 -8.31 -6.44
N LEU A 343 22.42 -9.58 -6.77
CA LEU A 343 21.23 -10.00 -7.54
C LEU A 343 19.91 -9.70 -6.83
N LEU A 344 19.90 -9.54 -5.50
CA LEU A 344 18.71 -9.27 -4.70
C LEU A 344 18.44 -7.77 -4.44
N LEU A 345 19.19 -6.89 -5.12
CA LEU A 345 18.92 -5.46 -5.11
C LEU A 345 17.74 -5.11 -6.02
N ASN A 346 17.02 -4.06 -5.68
CA ASN A 346 15.95 -3.45 -6.51
C ASN A 346 14.77 -4.40 -6.79
N PHE A 347 13.97 -4.65 -5.76
CA PHE A 347 12.66 -5.29 -5.89
C PHE A 347 11.54 -4.25 -5.90
N GLY A 348 10.51 -4.52 -6.69
CA GLY A 348 9.31 -3.71 -6.72
C GLY A 348 9.14 -2.88 -7.98
N VAL A 349 8.37 -1.80 -7.89
CA VAL A 349 8.00 -0.95 -9.03
C VAL A 349 8.49 0.47 -8.84
N SER A 350 8.94 1.11 -9.92
CA SER A 350 9.30 2.53 -9.89
C SER A 350 8.05 3.38 -9.64
N PRO A 351 8.00 4.20 -8.55
CA PRO A 351 6.87 5.08 -8.26
C PRO A 351 6.55 6.03 -9.42
N LYS A 352 7.59 6.55 -10.08
CA LYS A 352 7.47 7.41 -11.25
C LYS A 352 6.84 6.68 -12.43
N GLU A 353 7.28 5.46 -12.70
CA GLU A 353 6.78 4.68 -13.83
C GLU A 353 5.32 4.27 -13.63
N ILE A 354 4.95 3.78 -12.45
CA ILE A 354 3.57 3.41 -12.14
C ILE A 354 2.63 4.62 -12.23
N PHE A 355 3.07 5.79 -11.75
CA PHE A 355 2.30 7.03 -11.91
C PHE A 355 2.07 7.37 -13.38
N GLN A 356 3.14 7.43 -14.17
CA GLN A 356 3.08 7.81 -15.59
C GLN A 356 2.21 6.84 -16.41
N ARG A 357 2.39 5.53 -16.22
CA ARG A 357 1.62 4.49 -16.93
C ARG A 357 0.14 4.55 -16.58
N ASN A 358 -0.21 4.66 -15.30
CA ASN A 358 -1.60 4.81 -14.88
C ASN A 358 -2.24 6.06 -15.50
N MET A 359 -1.59 7.22 -15.38
CA MET A 359 -2.08 8.47 -15.99
C MET A 359 -2.31 8.30 -17.48
N THR A 360 -1.36 7.71 -18.21
CA THR A 360 -1.46 7.52 -19.66
C THR A 360 -2.72 6.70 -20.02
N TRP A 361 -2.87 5.51 -19.41
CA TRP A 361 -3.99 4.62 -19.78
C TRP A 361 -5.34 5.14 -19.31
N PHE A 362 -5.43 5.75 -18.14
CA PHE A 362 -6.66 6.36 -17.66
C PHE A 362 -7.08 7.53 -18.56
N LEU A 363 -6.13 8.39 -18.93
CA LEU A 363 -6.43 9.53 -19.82
C LEU A 363 -6.85 9.07 -21.21
N ILE A 364 -6.23 8.04 -21.79
CA ILE A 364 -6.68 7.46 -23.06
C ILE A 364 -8.15 7.02 -22.95
N GLY A 365 -8.51 6.27 -21.92
CA GLY A 365 -9.90 5.84 -21.70
C GLY A 365 -10.87 7.01 -21.55
N GLN A 366 -10.47 8.06 -20.82
CA GLN A 366 -11.29 9.27 -20.64
C GLN A 366 -11.49 10.03 -21.94
N VAL A 367 -10.42 10.25 -22.71
CA VAL A 367 -10.50 10.97 -24.01
C VAL A 367 -11.41 10.22 -24.96
N LEU A 368 -11.30 8.89 -25.05
CA LEU A 368 -12.16 8.07 -25.90
C LEU A 368 -13.65 8.28 -25.58
N ILE A 369 -14.07 8.13 -24.32
CA ILE A 369 -15.49 8.21 -23.97
C ILE A 369 -16.03 9.65 -24.03
N ILE A 370 -15.23 10.63 -23.57
CA ILE A 370 -15.63 12.05 -23.63
C ILE A 370 -15.79 12.49 -25.09
N GLY A 371 -14.85 12.09 -25.97
CA GLY A 371 -14.90 12.36 -27.40
C GLY A 371 -16.14 11.77 -28.07
N VAL A 372 -16.46 10.50 -27.79
CA VAL A 372 -17.66 9.84 -28.31
C VAL A 372 -18.95 10.55 -27.85
N VAL A 373 -19.06 10.88 -26.56
CA VAL A 373 -20.25 11.56 -26.05
C VAL A 373 -20.36 12.98 -26.59
N PHE A 374 -19.25 13.69 -26.78
CA PHE A 374 -19.24 15.02 -27.36
C PHE A 374 -19.70 14.98 -28.82
N ALA A 375 -19.16 14.10 -29.64
CA ALA A 375 -19.57 13.91 -31.02
C ALA A 375 -21.05 13.56 -31.14
N TRP A 376 -21.54 12.68 -30.27
CA TRP A 376 -22.96 12.30 -30.26
C TRP A 376 -23.88 13.47 -29.87
N ARG A 377 -23.52 14.29 -28.87
CA ARG A 377 -24.28 15.49 -28.51
C ARG A 377 -24.34 16.50 -29.66
N LYS A 378 -23.23 16.75 -30.34
CA LYS A 378 -23.15 17.65 -31.48
C LYS A 378 -24.07 17.21 -32.65
N ASN A 379 -24.03 15.90 -32.96
CA ASN A 379 -24.89 15.35 -34.04
C ASN A 379 -26.39 15.43 -33.71
N ARG A 380 -26.79 15.35 -32.43
CA ARG A 380 -28.18 15.55 -32.03
C ARG A 380 -28.63 17.01 -32.20
N GLN A 381 -27.80 17.97 -31.85
CA GLN A 381 -28.13 19.42 -32.04
C GLN A 381 -28.31 19.79 -33.50
N VAL A 382 -27.46 19.27 -34.38
CA VAL A 382 -27.56 19.50 -35.83
C VAL A 382 -28.84 18.92 -36.41
N LYS A 383 -29.36 17.80 -35.92
CA LYS A 383 -30.63 17.19 -36.40
C LYS A 383 -31.89 17.88 -35.87
N GLN A 384 -31.84 18.66 -34.81
CA GLN A 384 -32.98 19.39 -34.24
C GLN A 384 -33.17 20.76 -34.88
N GLN A 385 -32.13 21.40 -35.41
CA GLN A 385 -32.21 22.69 -36.08
C GLN A 385 -33.07 22.76 -37.38
N PRO A 386 -33.18 21.74 -38.24
CA PRO A 386 -34.03 21.79 -39.42
C PRO A 386 -35.52 21.72 -39.11
N GLN A 387 -35.97 21.19 -37.98
CA GLN A 387 -37.39 21.08 -37.63
C GLN A 387 -37.98 22.42 -37.14
N GLU A 388 -37.20 23.22 -36.40
CA GLU A 388 -37.68 24.53 -35.94
C GLU A 388 -37.83 25.58 -37.06
N MET A 389 -37.07 25.47 -38.14
CA MET A 389 -37.19 26.37 -39.28
C MET A 389 -38.37 26.04 -40.20
N SER A 390 -38.89 24.81 -40.20
CA SER A 390 -40.06 24.42 -40.98
C SER A 390 -41.41 24.76 -40.31
N GLU A 391 -41.42 24.92 -38.96
CA GLU A 391 -42.63 25.29 -38.20
C GLU A 391 -42.84 26.80 -38.08
N THR A 392 -41.86 27.64 -38.48
CA THR A 392 -41.99 29.09 -38.48
C THR A 392 -42.38 29.67 -39.85
N GLU A 393 -42.51 28.84 -40.91
CA GLU A 393 -42.94 29.24 -42.25
C GLU A 393 -44.39 28.85 -42.57
N GLU A 394 -45.18 28.26 -41.60
CA GLU A 394 -46.63 28.11 -41.68
C GLU A 394 -47.35 29.18 -40.82
#